data_cbd9a9f516d4810247198a4c3abe0eea
#
_entry.id   cbd9a9f516d4810247198a4c3abe0eea
#
_cell.length_a   1.000
_cell.length_b   1.000
_cell.length_c   1.000
_cell.angle_alpha   90.00
_cell.angle_beta   90.00
_cell.angle_gamma   90.00
#
_symmetry.space_group_name_H-M   'P 1'
#
loop_
_entity.id
_entity.type
_entity.pdbx_description
1 polymer ?
#
loop_
_entity_poly.entity_id
_entity_poly.type
_entity_poly.pdbx_seq_one_letter_code
_entity_poly.pdbx_strand_id
1 'polypeptide(L)'
;MRVPQLRRALCTGDLAAVAMPPGAPWLPVLRHARDVGAAILPIDYRLSPTERAALIETAQPSVIADEDGVRRADGVPIDPAIALVISTSGTSGHARLAELPSLAVEAAVLASAAAIDARPEDRWLSCLPVAHIGGLLVLERHLLLGAPITFRRRVTRSVIARLGDARFTSLVPTQLTRLLDGGADLGRFRAILVGGSGVDAELAHRVAEAGVRMVTTYGMTETCGGVVYAGRPLAGVEVRAARWGELLVRGPTLMRGYRLDPAASVEVFEPGGWLRTGDGGEVDDDGTVRVLGRLAGVIVSGGEKIWPAEVEAALSSHPDVAAVLVSGSSDREWGQRVVARVVPRRPATPPTLESLRDHAAETIARHKLPRELIIVERLDRTSLGKIRR
;
A
#
# COMPACT_ATOMS: atom_id res chain seq x y z
N MET A 1 13.86 -16.25 17.50
CA MET A 1 14.34 -16.94 16.27
C MET A 1 15.85 -16.72 16.10
N ARG A 2 16.60 -17.77 15.72
CA ARG A 2 18.05 -17.70 15.48
C ARG A 2 18.33 -17.66 13.97
N VAL A 3 18.73 -16.51 13.43
CA VAL A 3 19.05 -16.32 12.00
C VAL A 3 20.01 -17.39 11.43
N PRO A 4 21.08 -17.83 12.14
CA PRO A 4 21.93 -18.89 11.63
C PRO A 4 21.23 -20.23 11.42
N GLN A 5 20.23 -20.60 12.22
CA GLN A 5 19.46 -21.82 12.05
C GLN A 5 18.58 -21.74 10.80
N LEU A 6 17.90 -20.60 10.56
CA LEU A 6 17.11 -20.39 9.36
C LEU A 6 17.98 -20.50 8.09
N ARG A 7 19.15 -19.86 8.07
CA ARG A 7 20.08 -19.94 6.94
C ARG A 7 20.52 -21.38 6.62
N ARG A 8 20.72 -22.22 7.65
CA ARG A 8 21.09 -23.65 7.43
C ARG A 8 19.91 -24.49 6.95
N ALA A 9 18.68 -24.08 7.23
CA ALA A 9 17.48 -24.82 6.84
C ALA A 9 17.03 -24.53 5.41
N LEU A 10 17.48 -23.42 4.80
CA LEU A 10 17.05 -22.99 3.46
C LEU A 10 17.82 -23.70 2.36
N CYS A 11 17.08 -24.24 1.41
CA CYS A 11 17.58 -24.83 0.16
C CYS A 11 16.88 -24.19 -1.05
N THR A 12 17.41 -24.45 -2.24
CA THR A 12 16.80 -24.04 -3.51
C THR A 12 15.37 -24.55 -3.63
N GLY A 13 14.45 -23.67 -4.00
CA GLY A 13 13.04 -24.01 -4.16
C GLY A 13 12.24 -24.03 -2.84
N ASP A 14 12.85 -23.68 -1.71
CA ASP A 14 12.11 -23.53 -0.45
C ASP A 14 11.31 -22.22 -0.42
N LEU A 15 10.10 -22.27 0.14
CA LEU A 15 9.41 -21.12 0.64
C LEU A 15 9.54 -21.09 2.17
N ALA A 16 10.16 -20.04 2.72
CA ALA A 16 10.24 -19.83 4.15
C ALA A 16 9.23 -18.79 4.64
N ALA A 17 8.30 -19.21 5.49
CA ALA A 17 7.42 -18.31 6.23
C ALA A 17 8.15 -17.80 7.48
N VAL A 18 8.41 -16.49 7.54
CA VAL A 18 9.26 -15.87 8.56
C VAL A 18 8.48 -14.83 9.36
N ALA A 19 8.21 -15.11 10.63
CA ALA A 19 7.60 -14.20 11.59
C ALA A 19 8.66 -13.59 12.50
N MET A 20 9.14 -12.38 12.17
CA MET A 20 10.22 -11.73 12.91
C MET A 20 9.97 -10.22 13.02
N PRO A 21 10.27 -9.59 14.16
CA PRO A 21 10.20 -8.13 14.28
C PRO A 21 11.06 -7.41 13.24
N PRO A 22 10.66 -6.21 12.76
CA PRO A 22 11.46 -5.41 11.87
C PRO A 22 12.83 -5.08 12.47
N GLY A 23 13.89 -5.16 11.65
CA GLY A 23 15.23 -4.87 12.09
C GLY A 23 16.33 -5.46 11.21
N ALA A 24 17.59 -5.19 11.56
CA ALA A 24 18.76 -5.68 10.84
C ALA A 24 18.83 -7.21 10.62
N PRO A 25 18.27 -8.07 11.50
CA PRO A 25 18.28 -9.52 11.26
C PRO A 25 17.59 -9.97 9.97
N TRP A 26 16.73 -9.17 9.37
CA TRP A 26 16.12 -9.46 8.07
C TRP A 26 17.12 -9.48 6.92
N LEU A 27 18.15 -8.62 6.97
CA LEU A 27 19.09 -8.47 5.87
C LEU A 27 19.85 -9.76 5.53
N PRO A 28 20.50 -10.46 6.51
CA PRO A 28 21.18 -11.73 6.21
C PRO A 28 20.20 -12.86 5.83
N VAL A 29 18.93 -12.81 6.23
CA VAL A 29 17.90 -13.78 5.83
C VAL A 29 17.55 -13.59 4.36
N LEU A 30 17.19 -12.37 3.94
CA LEU A 30 16.84 -12.07 2.57
C LEU A 30 17.99 -12.32 1.61
N ARG A 31 19.21 -11.90 1.98
CA ARG A 31 20.42 -12.15 1.17
C ARG A 31 20.63 -13.64 0.96
N HIS A 32 20.64 -14.42 2.04
CA HIS A 32 20.89 -15.86 1.94
C HIS A 32 19.81 -16.59 1.15
N ALA A 33 18.52 -16.23 1.35
CA ALA A 33 17.43 -16.82 0.57
C ALA A 33 17.64 -16.59 -0.94
N ARG A 34 18.02 -15.38 -1.32
CA ARG A 34 18.35 -15.04 -2.72
C ARG A 34 19.54 -15.86 -3.23
N ASP A 35 20.61 -15.97 -2.44
CA ASP A 35 21.85 -16.70 -2.82
C ASP A 35 21.59 -18.19 -3.09
N VAL A 36 20.65 -18.80 -2.36
CA VAL A 36 20.32 -20.23 -2.50
C VAL A 36 19.11 -20.49 -3.40
N GLY A 37 18.44 -19.48 -3.93
CA GLY A 37 17.23 -19.65 -4.74
C GLY A 37 16.02 -20.10 -3.91
N ALA A 38 15.85 -19.55 -2.71
CA ALA A 38 14.68 -19.72 -1.85
C ALA A 38 13.86 -18.43 -1.80
N ALA A 39 12.56 -18.55 -1.59
CA ALA A 39 11.66 -17.41 -1.42
C ALA A 39 11.32 -17.17 0.05
N ILE A 40 11.06 -15.92 0.40
CA ILE A 40 10.63 -15.51 1.74
C ILE A 40 9.18 -15.02 1.71
N LEU A 41 8.34 -15.57 2.60
CA LEU A 41 7.05 -15.04 2.99
C LEU A 41 7.20 -14.33 4.34
N PRO A 42 7.32 -13.00 4.38
CA PRO A 42 7.38 -12.27 5.63
C PRO A 42 5.98 -12.23 6.26
N ILE A 43 5.86 -12.76 7.45
CA ILE A 43 4.63 -12.75 8.25
C ILE A 43 4.71 -11.59 9.24
N ASP A 44 3.63 -10.82 9.36
CA ASP A 44 3.54 -9.83 10.42
C ASP A 44 3.56 -10.52 11.80
N TYR A 45 4.61 -10.29 12.55
CA TYR A 45 4.82 -10.90 13.88
C TYR A 45 3.72 -10.50 14.90
N ARG A 46 2.88 -9.52 14.57
CA ARG A 46 1.75 -9.04 15.39
C ARG A 46 0.45 -9.80 15.14
N LEU A 47 0.39 -10.63 14.10
CA LEU A 47 -0.78 -11.46 13.82
C LEU A 47 -1.04 -12.41 14.99
N SER A 48 -2.31 -12.64 15.27
CA SER A 48 -2.74 -13.67 16.21
C SER A 48 -2.27 -15.05 15.74
N PRO A 49 -2.14 -16.03 16.65
CA PRO A 49 -1.81 -17.41 16.28
C PRO A 49 -2.74 -17.98 15.20
N THR A 50 -4.04 -17.69 15.27
CA THR A 50 -5.04 -18.15 14.29
C THR A 50 -4.82 -17.52 12.90
N GLU A 51 -4.61 -16.22 12.82
CA GLU A 51 -4.32 -15.53 11.54
C GLU A 51 -3.02 -16.03 10.92
N ARG A 52 -2.00 -16.25 11.75
CA ARG A 52 -0.70 -16.80 11.31
C ARG A 52 -0.86 -18.22 10.78
N ALA A 53 -1.60 -19.09 11.49
CA ALA A 53 -1.86 -20.45 11.07
C ALA A 53 -2.60 -20.49 9.72
N ALA A 54 -3.64 -19.69 9.54
CA ALA A 54 -4.38 -19.60 8.28
C ALA A 54 -3.49 -19.14 7.12
N LEU A 55 -2.58 -18.17 7.36
CA LEU A 55 -1.64 -17.72 6.33
C LEU A 55 -0.62 -18.81 5.96
N ILE A 56 -0.12 -19.57 6.94
CA ILE A 56 0.80 -20.70 6.73
C ILE A 56 0.09 -21.81 5.96
N GLU A 57 -1.14 -22.13 6.32
CA GLU A 57 -1.96 -23.14 5.63
C GLU A 57 -2.17 -22.76 4.15
N THR A 58 -2.51 -21.50 3.87
CA THR A 58 -2.68 -20.99 2.51
C THR A 58 -1.36 -21.02 1.73
N ALA A 59 -0.26 -20.66 2.37
CA ALA A 59 1.04 -20.52 1.69
C ALA A 59 1.75 -21.85 1.45
N GLN A 60 1.48 -22.86 2.28
CA GLN A 60 2.14 -24.16 2.28
C GLN A 60 3.69 -24.03 2.19
N PRO A 61 4.35 -23.36 3.17
CA PRO A 61 5.79 -23.18 3.15
C PRO A 61 6.52 -24.47 3.52
N SER A 62 7.73 -24.67 3.00
CA SER A 62 8.60 -25.79 3.36
C SER A 62 9.48 -25.52 4.59
N VAL A 63 9.59 -24.23 4.99
CA VAL A 63 10.30 -23.80 6.19
C VAL A 63 9.45 -22.80 6.94
N ILE A 64 9.35 -22.95 8.27
CA ILE A 64 8.66 -22.01 9.14
C ILE A 64 9.66 -21.53 10.20
N ALA A 65 9.73 -20.21 10.37
CA ALA A 65 10.63 -19.55 11.31
C ALA A 65 9.89 -18.48 12.11
N ASP A 66 9.73 -18.69 13.39
CA ASP A 66 8.97 -17.83 14.30
C ASP A 66 9.64 -17.78 15.70
N GLU A 67 8.89 -17.38 16.73
CA GLU A 67 9.35 -17.34 18.12
C GLU A 67 9.73 -18.72 18.68
N ASP A 68 9.08 -19.79 18.21
CA ASP A 68 9.32 -21.18 18.66
C ASP A 68 10.58 -21.79 18.01
N GLY A 69 11.10 -21.16 16.97
CA GLY A 69 12.32 -21.61 16.30
C GLY A 69 12.20 -21.72 14.79
N VAL A 70 13.02 -22.63 14.23
CA VAL A 70 13.03 -22.95 12.81
C VAL A 70 12.72 -24.41 12.62
N ARG A 71 11.74 -24.74 11.78
CA ARG A 71 11.32 -26.10 11.46
C ARG A 71 11.04 -26.29 9.99
N ARG A 72 11.27 -27.50 9.49
CA ARG A 72 10.81 -27.95 8.17
C ARG A 72 9.34 -28.32 8.23
N ALA A 73 8.64 -28.18 7.12
CA ALA A 73 7.25 -28.57 6.91
C ALA A 73 7.08 -29.23 5.55
N ASP A 74 6.01 -30.00 5.39
CA ASP A 74 5.62 -30.56 4.09
C ASP A 74 4.92 -29.49 3.27
N GLY A 75 5.73 -28.60 2.71
CA GLY A 75 5.26 -27.49 1.89
C GLY A 75 5.37 -27.77 0.40
N VAL A 76 4.69 -26.94 -0.39
CA VAL A 76 4.80 -26.96 -1.85
C VAL A 76 6.04 -26.18 -2.28
N PRO A 77 6.95 -26.77 -3.08
CA PRO A 77 8.12 -26.07 -3.61
C PRO A 77 7.72 -24.80 -4.39
N ILE A 78 8.66 -23.86 -4.47
CA ILE A 78 8.49 -22.63 -5.23
C ILE A 78 9.58 -22.53 -6.31
N ASP A 79 9.25 -21.84 -7.40
CA ASP A 79 10.23 -21.57 -8.46
C ASP A 79 11.38 -20.72 -7.89
N PRO A 80 12.65 -21.12 -8.07
CA PRO A 80 13.81 -20.38 -7.56
C PRO A 80 13.95 -18.95 -8.12
N ALA A 81 13.25 -18.62 -9.21
CA ALA A 81 13.16 -17.25 -9.71
C ALA A 81 12.32 -16.31 -8.81
N ILE A 82 11.49 -16.88 -7.92
CA ILE A 82 10.68 -16.10 -6.98
C ILE A 82 11.52 -15.76 -5.74
N ALA A 83 11.65 -14.46 -5.45
CA ALA A 83 12.34 -13.99 -4.25
C ALA A 83 11.42 -13.85 -3.05
N LEU A 84 10.20 -13.37 -3.29
CA LEU A 84 9.28 -12.97 -2.23
C LEU A 84 7.87 -13.50 -2.52
N VAL A 85 7.18 -13.89 -1.46
CA VAL A 85 5.74 -14.13 -1.47
C VAL A 85 5.10 -13.16 -0.48
N ILE A 86 4.18 -12.33 -0.92
CA ILE A 86 3.59 -11.30 -0.06
C ILE A 86 2.07 -11.48 0.01
N SER A 87 1.56 -11.48 1.23
CA SER A 87 0.11 -11.53 1.46
C SER A 87 -0.54 -10.22 1.06
N THR A 88 -1.60 -10.31 0.27
CA THR A 88 -2.45 -9.17 -0.10
C THR A 88 -3.71 -9.18 0.76
N SER A 89 -4.21 -8.01 1.13
CA SER A 89 -5.49 -7.87 1.80
C SER A 89 -6.61 -8.00 0.76
N GLY A 90 -6.99 -9.23 0.42
CA GLY A 90 -8.08 -9.49 -0.53
C GLY A 90 -9.41 -8.86 -0.08
N THR A 91 -10.18 -8.34 -1.03
CA THR A 91 -11.54 -7.82 -0.79
C THR A 91 -12.55 -8.93 -0.47
N SER A 92 -12.19 -10.19 -0.73
CA SER A 92 -13.02 -11.40 -0.55
C SER A 92 -12.87 -12.09 0.82
N GLY A 93 -12.12 -11.50 1.75
CA GLY A 93 -11.89 -12.11 3.09
C GLY A 93 -10.80 -13.18 3.12
N HIS A 94 -10.36 -13.72 2.00
CA HIS A 94 -9.22 -14.63 1.90
C HIS A 94 -7.99 -13.88 1.39
N ALA A 95 -6.88 -13.95 2.12
CA ALA A 95 -5.62 -13.38 1.71
C ALA A 95 -5.07 -14.12 0.49
N ARG A 96 -4.83 -13.42 -0.61
CA ARG A 96 -4.07 -13.96 -1.75
C ARG A 96 -2.57 -13.74 -1.51
N LEU A 97 -1.75 -14.56 -2.11
CA LEU A 97 -0.29 -14.55 -1.94
C LEU A 97 0.39 -14.28 -3.27
N ALA A 98 0.84 -13.04 -3.48
CA ALA A 98 1.53 -12.66 -4.72
C ALA A 98 2.97 -13.19 -4.75
N GLU A 99 3.34 -13.93 -5.81
CA GLU A 99 4.69 -14.39 -6.08
C GLU A 99 5.48 -13.32 -6.84
N LEU A 100 6.51 -12.76 -6.22
CA LEU A 100 7.32 -11.69 -6.78
C LEU A 100 8.68 -12.24 -7.25
N PRO A 101 8.93 -12.25 -8.58
CA PRO A 101 10.21 -12.65 -9.12
C PRO A 101 11.36 -11.75 -8.63
N SER A 102 12.55 -12.32 -8.49
CA SER A 102 13.77 -11.57 -8.13
C SER A 102 14.01 -10.39 -9.08
N LEU A 103 13.81 -10.58 -10.38
CA LEU A 103 13.94 -9.53 -11.39
C LEU A 103 12.89 -8.42 -11.23
N ALA A 104 11.67 -8.75 -10.78
CA ALA A 104 10.64 -7.74 -10.53
C ALA A 104 10.97 -6.88 -9.31
N VAL A 105 11.51 -7.49 -8.25
CA VAL A 105 12.00 -6.77 -7.07
C VAL A 105 13.16 -5.84 -7.44
N GLU A 106 14.11 -6.31 -8.22
CA GLU A 106 15.23 -5.52 -8.73
C GLU A 106 14.75 -4.34 -9.57
N ALA A 107 13.89 -4.59 -10.56
CA ALA A 107 13.30 -3.55 -11.41
C ALA A 107 12.57 -2.47 -10.58
N ALA A 108 11.78 -2.88 -9.57
CA ALA A 108 11.06 -1.96 -8.70
C ALA A 108 12.01 -1.09 -7.86
N VAL A 109 13.09 -1.69 -7.34
CA VAL A 109 14.10 -0.94 -6.56
C VAL A 109 14.83 0.07 -7.43
N LEU A 110 15.30 -0.34 -8.61
CA LEU A 110 16.06 0.52 -9.53
C LEU A 110 15.20 1.67 -10.05
N ALA A 111 14.01 1.37 -10.56
CA ALA A 111 13.09 2.37 -11.09
C ALA A 111 12.65 3.38 -10.00
N SER A 112 12.36 2.90 -8.80
CA SER A 112 12.02 3.74 -7.66
C SER A 112 13.17 4.65 -7.25
N ALA A 113 14.40 4.14 -7.18
CA ALA A 113 15.58 4.94 -6.82
C ALA A 113 15.83 6.05 -7.85
N ALA A 114 15.74 5.72 -9.14
CA ALA A 114 15.89 6.68 -10.23
C ALA A 114 14.82 7.79 -10.19
N ALA A 115 13.55 7.45 -9.93
CA ALA A 115 12.45 8.42 -9.89
C ALA A 115 12.57 9.48 -8.79
N ILE A 116 13.29 9.19 -7.72
CA ILE A 116 13.50 10.13 -6.60
C ILE A 116 14.95 10.63 -6.51
N ASP A 117 15.78 10.26 -7.47
CA ASP A 117 17.20 10.60 -7.52
C ASP A 117 17.93 10.15 -6.22
N ALA A 118 17.59 8.95 -5.75
CA ALA A 118 18.24 8.35 -4.58
C ALA A 118 19.58 7.71 -4.97
N ARG A 119 20.62 7.97 -4.19
CA ARG A 119 21.97 7.46 -4.41
C ARG A 119 22.29 6.32 -3.43
N PRO A 120 23.29 5.47 -3.74
CA PRO A 120 23.68 4.37 -2.86
C PRO A 120 24.06 4.82 -1.44
N GLU A 121 24.66 6.01 -1.29
CA GLU A 121 25.06 6.57 0.00
C GLU A 121 23.91 7.15 0.82
N ASP A 122 22.75 7.40 0.22
CA ASP A 122 21.59 7.98 0.89
C ASP A 122 20.97 7.02 1.91
N ARG A 123 20.96 7.43 3.18
CA ARG A 123 20.40 6.63 4.27
C ARG A 123 18.89 6.63 4.26
N TRP A 124 18.30 5.45 4.41
CA TRP A 124 16.86 5.23 4.53
C TRP A 124 16.43 4.99 5.97
N LEU A 125 15.30 5.57 6.36
CA LEU A 125 14.57 5.16 7.56
C LEU A 125 13.60 4.04 7.20
N SER A 126 13.80 2.85 7.77
CA SER A 126 12.85 1.73 7.71
C SER A 126 11.94 1.77 8.93
N CYS A 127 10.66 2.03 8.71
CA CYS A 127 9.66 2.15 9.77
C CYS A 127 8.29 1.52 9.41
N LEU A 128 8.14 1.06 8.19
CA LEU A 128 6.99 0.25 7.78
C LEU A 128 7.21 -1.23 8.12
N PRO A 129 6.12 -2.00 8.34
CA PRO A 129 6.23 -3.44 8.58
C PRO A 129 6.84 -4.15 7.36
N VAL A 130 7.76 -5.08 7.61
CA VAL A 130 8.43 -5.87 6.57
C VAL A 130 7.46 -6.84 5.88
N ALA A 131 6.36 -7.20 6.53
CA ALA A 131 5.30 -8.02 5.92
C ALA A 131 4.54 -7.32 4.77
N HIS A 132 4.78 -6.04 4.56
CA HIS A 132 4.22 -5.28 3.44
C HIS A 132 5.33 -4.85 2.48
N ILE A 133 5.01 -4.90 1.19
CA ILE A 133 5.99 -4.60 0.14
C ILE A 133 6.68 -3.23 0.32
N GLY A 134 5.96 -2.20 0.76
CA GLY A 134 6.54 -0.87 1.00
C GLY A 134 7.63 -0.84 2.08
N GLY A 135 7.50 -1.68 3.12
CA GLY A 135 8.52 -1.84 4.15
C GLY A 135 9.69 -2.71 3.69
N LEU A 136 9.37 -3.77 2.97
CA LEU A 136 10.35 -4.74 2.48
C LEU A 136 11.28 -4.14 1.42
N LEU A 137 10.76 -3.33 0.51
CA LEU A 137 11.57 -2.67 -0.52
C LEU A 137 12.65 -1.74 0.04
N VAL A 138 12.51 -1.24 1.26
CA VAL A 138 13.60 -0.49 1.91
C VAL A 138 14.79 -1.41 2.20
N LEU A 139 14.52 -2.66 2.61
CA LEU A 139 15.56 -3.66 2.85
C LEU A 139 16.20 -4.11 1.53
N GLU A 140 15.38 -4.29 0.49
CA GLU A 140 15.84 -4.67 -0.83
C GLU A 140 16.75 -3.60 -1.45
N ARG A 141 16.49 -2.30 -1.20
CA ARG A 141 17.40 -1.21 -1.60
C ARG A 141 18.79 -1.36 -0.97
N HIS A 142 18.85 -1.78 0.30
CA HIS A 142 20.15 -2.07 0.92
C HIS A 142 20.87 -3.24 0.26
N LEU A 143 20.13 -4.30 0.00
CA LEU A 143 20.72 -5.52 -0.57
C LEU A 143 21.23 -5.32 -2.01
N LEU A 144 20.52 -4.53 -2.80
CA LEU A 144 20.79 -4.31 -4.21
C LEU A 144 21.70 -3.09 -4.47
N LEU A 145 21.51 -2.01 -3.73
CA LEU A 145 22.21 -0.75 -3.97
C LEU A 145 23.23 -0.39 -2.88
N GLY A 146 23.27 -1.15 -1.78
CA GLY A 146 24.13 -0.83 -0.63
C GLY A 146 23.62 0.31 0.25
N ALA A 147 22.43 0.88 -0.01
CA ALA A 147 21.90 2.03 0.70
C ALA A 147 21.82 1.79 2.23
N PRO A 148 22.40 2.67 3.07
CA PRO A 148 22.39 2.49 4.52
C PRO A 148 20.97 2.57 5.08
N ILE A 149 20.67 1.76 6.13
CA ILE A 149 19.34 1.73 6.76
C ILE A 149 19.44 2.09 8.24
N THR A 150 18.49 2.91 8.70
CA THR A 150 18.17 3.09 10.11
C THR A 150 16.82 2.45 10.40
N PHE A 151 16.78 1.47 11.30
CA PHE A 151 15.54 0.77 11.67
C PHE A 151 14.87 1.45 12.85
N ARG A 152 13.56 1.71 12.73
CA ARG A 152 12.72 2.19 13.85
C ARG A 152 11.34 1.54 13.76
N ARG A 153 10.87 0.93 14.85
CA ARG A 153 9.53 0.30 14.91
C ARG A 153 8.39 1.30 14.95
N ARG A 154 8.65 2.48 15.49
CA ARG A 154 7.68 3.57 15.59
C ARG A 154 8.35 4.85 15.13
N VAL A 155 7.57 5.70 14.48
CA VAL A 155 8.03 7.02 14.05
C VAL A 155 7.27 8.06 14.86
N THR A 156 8.02 8.86 15.62
CA THR A 156 7.54 9.96 16.45
C THR A 156 8.44 11.17 16.24
N ARG A 157 8.00 12.36 16.67
CA ARG A 157 8.84 13.57 16.65
C ARG A 157 10.21 13.33 17.27
N SER A 158 10.28 12.69 18.43
CA SER A 158 11.56 12.42 19.12
C SER A 158 12.44 11.43 18.38
N VAL A 159 11.88 10.48 17.64
CA VAL A 159 12.61 9.57 16.76
C VAL A 159 13.16 10.35 15.58
N ILE A 160 12.36 11.17 14.92
CA ILE A 160 12.79 11.99 13.77
C ILE A 160 13.94 12.92 14.20
N ALA A 161 13.83 13.60 15.34
CA ALA A 161 14.88 14.48 15.84
C ALA A 161 16.26 13.81 16.04
N ARG A 162 16.28 12.47 16.24
CA ARG A 162 17.50 11.67 16.51
C ARG A 162 17.94 10.79 15.33
N LEU A 163 17.38 10.97 14.14
CA LEU A 163 17.66 10.09 12.99
C LEU A 163 19.03 10.29 12.35
N GLY A 164 19.78 11.31 12.75
CA GLY A 164 21.07 11.61 12.10
C GLY A 164 20.88 12.04 10.64
N ASP A 165 21.51 11.32 9.71
CA ASP A 165 21.63 11.63 8.28
C ASP A 165 20.60 10.93 7.38
N ALA A 166 19.50 10.40 7.93
CA ALA A 166 18.47 9.76 7.11
C ALA A 166 17.84 10.77 6.12
N ARG A 167 17.90 10.44 4.84
CA ARG A 167 17.45 11.28 3.71
C ARG A 167 16.12 10.88 3.14
N PHE A 168 15.75 9.60 3.23
CA PHE A 168 14.55 9.03 2.65
C PHE A 168 13.78 8.18 3.64
N THR A 169 12.47 8.15 3.49
CA THR A 169 11.59 7.20 4.18
C THR A 169 10.34 6.93 3.36
N SER A 170 9.66 5.83 3.69
CA SER A 170 8.32 5.53 3.18
C SER A 170 7.34 5.56 4.34
N LEU A 171 6.23 6.27 4.18
CA LEU A 171 5.18 6.43 5.17
C LEU A 171 3.80 6.15 4.54
N VAL A 172 2.83 5.84 5.38
CA VAL A 172 1.42 5.93 5.01
C VAL A 172 0.85 7.30 5.44
N PRO A 173 -0.21 7.82 4.81
CA PRO A 173 -0.78 9.14 5.13
C PRO A 173 -1.02 9.36 6.62
N THR A 174 -1.59 8.36 7.32
CA THR A 174 -1.86 8.44 8.76
C THR A 174 -0.61 8.62 9.63
N GLN A 175 0.54 8.06 9.21
CA GLN A 175 1.81 8.28 9.92
C GLN A 175 2.32 9.69 9.66
N LEU A 176 2.22 10.17 8.44
CA LEU A 176 2.63 11.52 8.06
C LEU A 176 1.81 12.58 8.80
N THR A 177 0.48 12.44 8.84
CA THR A 177 -0.42 13.31 9.62
C THR A 177 0.01 13.37 11.09
N ARG A 178 0.20 12.21 11.74
CA ARG A 178 0.62 12.17 13.16
C ARG A 178 1.97 12.84 13.41
N LEU A 179 2.89 12.77 12.46
CA LEU A 179 4.19 13.43 12.57
C LEU A 179 4.07 14.94 12.46
N LEU A 180 3.23 15.42 11.53
CA LEU A 180 2.91 16.85 11.38
C LEU A 180 2.19 17.39 12.64
N ASP A 181 1.17 16.68 13.14
CA ASP A 181 0.46 17.03 14.37
C ASP A 181 1.41 17.10 15.58
N GLY A 182 2.40 16.20 15.62
CA GLY A 182 3.41 16.18 16.66
C GLY A 182 4.52 17.23 16.49
N GLY A 183 4.48 18.05 15.44
CA GLY A 183 5.51 19.05 15.14
C GLY A 183 6.88 18.45 14.83
N ALA A 184 6.93 17.32 14.12
CA ALA A 184 8.19 16.72 13.69
C ALA A 184 8.81 17.54 12.55
N ASP A 185 10.14 17.77 12.63
CA ASP A 185 10.89 18.38 11.53
C ASP A 185 11.10 17.36 10.40
N LEU A 186 10.24 17.42 9.42
CA LEU A 186 10.26 16.54 8.25
C LEU A 186 11.05 17.13 7.07
N GLY A 187 11.40 18.42 7.09
CA GLY A 187 12.19 19.10 6.06
C GLY A 187 13.61 18.54 5.92
N ARG A 188 14.07 17.80 6.91
CA ARG A 188 15.36 17.07 6.88
C ARG A 188 15.41 15.94 5.84
N PHE A 189 14.24 15.36 5.46
CA PHE A 189 14.20 14.34 4.42
C PHE A 189 14.33 14.98 3.05
N ARG A 190 15.15 14.37 2.20
CA ARG A 190 15.26 14.74 0.78
C ARG A 190 13.98 14.39 0.01
N ALA A 191 13.35 13.28 0.37
CA ALA A 191 11.97 12.96 -0.02
C ALA A 191 11.33 11.96 0.95
N ILE A 192 10.00 12.04 1.07
CA ILE A 192 9.16 11.08 1.77
C ILE A 192 8.23 10.44 0.74
N LEU A 193 8.36 9.11 0.54
CA LEU A 193 7.42 8.35 -0.28
C LEU A 193 6.14 8.11 0.51
N VAL A 194 5.00 8.49 -0.03
CA VAL A 194 3.71 8.33 0.62
C VAL A 194 2.76 7.51 -0.26
N GLY A 195 2.33 6.38 0.26
CA GLY A 195 1.47 5.46 -0.49
C GLY A 195 0.60 4.59 0.40
N GLY A 196 -0.02 3.57 -0.22
CA GLY A 196 -0.93 2.63 0.46
C GLY A 196 -2.36 3.13 0.60
N SER A 197 -2.61 4.43 0.51
CA SER A 197 -3.94 5.05 0.38
C SER A 197 -3.81 6.44 -0.23
N GLY A 198 -4.93 7.05 -0.64
CA GLY A 198 -4.96 8.42 -1.14
C GLY A 198 -4.44 9.42 -0.12
N VAL A 199 -3.85 10.50 -0.61
CA VAL A 199 -3.48 11.70 0.14
C VAL A 199 -4.56 12.74 -0.14
N ASP A 200 -5.24 13.22 0.91
CA ASP A 200 -6.24 14.28 0.77
C ASP A 200 -5.59 15.66 0.58
N ALA A 201 -6.38 16.64 0.15
CA ALA A 201 -5.89 17.98 -0.15
C ALA A 201 -5.39 18.71 1.11
N GLU A 202 -5.99 18.46 2.28
CA GLU A 202 -5.56 19.07 3.54
C GLU A 202 -4.16 18.59 3.92
N LEU A 203 -3.92 17.27 3.86
CA LEU A 203 -2.60 16.71 4.14
C LEU A 203 -1.56 17.21 3.13
N ALA A 204 -1.91 17.25 1.84
CA ALA A 204 -1.02 17.76 0.80
C ALA A 204 -0.63 19.23 1.04
N HIS A 205 -1.60 20.07 1.42
CA HIS A 205 -1.36 21.47 1.76
C HIS A 205 -0.44 21.62 2.98
N ARG A 206 -0.73 20.93 4.08
CA ARG A 206 0.10 20.94 5.31
C ARG A 206 1.53 20.47 5.07
N VAL A 207 1.71 19.48 4.20
CA VAL A 207 3.03 18.98 3.82
C VAL A 207 3.81 20.04 3.02
N ALA A 208 3.12 20.75 2.11
CA ALA A 208 3.71 21.85 1.34
C ALA A 208 4.12 23.03 2.25
N GLU A 209 3.24 23.44 3.18
CA GLU A 209 3.56 24.47 4.19
C GLU A 209 4.77 24.09 5.06
N ALA A 210 4.90 22.80 5.40
CA ALA A 210 6.05 22.29 6.15
C ALA A 210 7.36 22.19 5.33
N GLY A 211 7.34 22.58 4.04
CA GLY A 211 8.50 22.51 3.14
C GLY A 211 8.98 21.08 2.85
N VAL A 212 8.11 20.08 2.99
CA VAL A 212 8.47 18.66 2.84
C VAL A 212 8.30 18.23 1.39
N ARG A 213 9.31 17.63 0.79
CA ARG A 213 9.20 16.97 -0.50
C ARG A 213 8.48 15.62 -0.32
N MET A 214 7.16 15.64 -0.46
CA MET A 214 6.35 14.44 -0.53
C MET A 214 6.29 13.91 -1.97
N VAL A 215 6.51 12.61 -2.15
CA VAL A 215 6.29 11.92 -3.41
C VAL A 215 5.16 10.92 -3.21
N THR A 216 4.00 11.19 -3.77
CA THR A 216 2.88 10.25 -3.75
C THR A 216 3.20 9.04 -4.61
N THR A 217 2.86 7.84 -4.13
CA THR A 217 3.11 6.59 -4.84
C THR A 217 1.84 5.79 -4.99
N TYR A 218 1.55 5.34 -6.22
CA TYR A 218 0.50 4.38 -6.50
C TYR A 218 1.10 3.05 -6.94
N GLY A 219 0.53 1.99 -6.45
CA GLY A 219 0.88 0.61 -6.74
C GLY A 219 0.32 -0.32 -5.68
N MET A 220 0.57 -1.59 -5.85
CA MET A 220 0.07 -2.66 -5.01
C MET A 220 1.12 -3.75 -4.82
N THR A 221 0.81 -4.79 -4.07
CA THR A 221 1.71 -5.93 -3.90
C THR A 221 2.02 -6.59 -5.23
N GLU A 222 1.00 -6.74 -6.08
CA GLU A 222 1.05 -7.36 -7.40
C GLU A 222 1.93 -6.60 -8.41
N THR A 223 2.21 -5.32 -8.15
CA THR A 223 3.14 -4.49 -8.93
C THR A 223 4.51 -4.32 -8.26
N CYS A 224 4.83 -5.17 -7.26
CA CYS A 224 6.03 -5.04 -6.44
C CYS A 224 6.18 -3.64 -5.80
N GLY A 225 5.07 -3.08 -5.30
CA GLY A 225 5.01 -1.77 -4.69
C GLY A 225 4.61 -0.65 -5.65
N GLY A 226 5.11 0.57 -5.41
CA GLY A 226 4.74 1.73 -6.20
C GLY A 226 5.29 1.69 -7.62
N VAL A 227 4.45 1.90 -8.61
CA VAL A 227 4.77 1.94 -10.04
C VAL A 227 4.45 3.28 -10.69
N VAL A 228 3.70 4.15 -10.03
CA VAL A 228 3.45 5.54 -10.45
C VAL A 228 3.86 6.45 -9.29
N TYR A 229 4.76 7.39 -9.55
CA TYR A 229 5.26 8.36 -8.58
C TYR A 229 4.87 9.77 -9.01
N ALA A 230 4.24 10.52 -8.12
CA ALA A 230 3.72 11.86 -8.39
C ALA A 230 2.93 11.95 -9.73
N GLY A 231 2.11 10.93 -10.00
CA GLY A 231 1.31 10.83 -11.23
C GLY A 231 2.07 10.32 -12.46
N ARG A 232 3.37 10.03 -12.38
CA ARG A 232 4.16 9.53 -13.52
C ARG A 232 4.51 8.06 -13.36
N PRO A 233 4.27 7.22 -14.39
CA PRO A 233 4.77 5.84 -14.39
C PRO A 233 6.29 5.80 -14.24
N LEU A 234 6.78 4.82 -13.49
CA LEU A 234 8.22 4.57 -13.36
C LEU A 234 8.82 4.07 -14.68
N ALA A 235 10.13 4.21 -14.82
CA ALA A 235 10.84 3.74 -16.00
C ALA A 235 10.57 2.25 -16.27
N GLY A 236 10.20 1.92 -17.50
CA GLY A 236 9.84 0.57 -17.92
C GLY A 236 8.43 0.12 -17.53
N VAL A 237 7.66 0.96 -16.85
CA VAL A 237 6.25 0.70 -16.52
C VAL A 237 5.34 1.45 -17.49
N GLU A 238 4.36 0.74 -18.00
CA GLU A 238 3.29 1.29 -18.82
C GLU A 238 1.98 1.23 -18.04
N VAL A 239 1.19 2.31 -18.11
CA VAL A 239 -0.15 2.38 -17.52
C VAL A 239 -1.13 2.85 -18.58
N ARG A 240 -2.28 2.20 -18.66
CA ARG A 240 -3.37 2.63 -19.51
C ARG A 240 -4.72 2.51 -18.81
N ALA A 241 -5.68 3.31 -19.18
CA ALA A 241 -7.07 3.12 -18.79
C ALA A 241 -7.76 2.20 -19.80
N ALA A 242 -8.37 1.11 -19.32
CA ALA A 242 -9.23 0.26 -20.13
C ALA A 242 -10.55 0.98 -20.46
N ARG A 243 -11.34 0.42 -21.41
CA ARG A 243 -12.60 1.03 -21.88
C ARG A 243 -13.57 1.44 -20.77
N TRP A 244 -13.51 0.74 -19.63
CA TRP A 244 -14.38 1.02 -18.48
C TRP A 244 -13.72 1.85 -17.39
N GLY A 245 -12.54 2.43 -17.67
CA GLY A 245 -11.79 3.27 -16.74
C GLY A 245 -10.96 2.48 -15.73
N GLU A 246 -10.80 1.14 -15.89
CA GLU A 246 -9.86 0.38 -15.06
C GLU A 246 -8.42 0.71 -15.47
N LEU A 247 -7.56 0.99 -14.49
CA LEU A 247 -6.13 1.12 -14.74
C LEU A 247 -5.51 -0.25 -14.93
N LEU A 248 -4.82 -0.41 -16.04
CA LEU A 248 -4.03 -1.59 -16.36
C LEU A 248 -2.55 -1.23 -16.31
N VAL A 249 -1.74 -2.12 -15.75
CA VAL A 249 -0.29 -1.91 -15.60
C VAL A 249 0.47 -3.02 -16.32
N ARG A 250 1.51 -2.66 -17.05
CA ARG A 250 2.46 -3.58 -17.67
C ARG A 250 3.89 -3.14 -17.38
N GLY A 251 4.80 -4.08 -17.19
CA GLY A 251 6.21 -3.77 -16.97
C GLY A 251 6.95 -4.85 -16.21
N PRO A 252 8.25 -4.65 -15.97
CA PRO A 252 9.12 -5.64 -15.37
C PRO A 252 8.90 -5.83 -13.86
N THR A 253 8.06 -4.98 -13.23
CA THR A 253 7.83 -5.00 -11.78
C THR A 253 6.67 -5.91 -11.36
N LEU A 254 6.00 -6.56 -12.32
CA LEU A 254 4.79 -7.33 -12.02
C LEU A 254 5.09 -8.66 -11.33
N MET A 255 4.16 -9.08 -10.48
CA MET A 255 4.14 -10.43 -9.94
C MET A 255 4.06 -11.48 -11.06
N ARG A 256 4.46 -12.71 -10.77
CA ARG A 256 4.23 -13.86 -11.65
C ARG A 256 2.78 -14.32 -11.64
N GLY A 257 2.14 -14.26 -10.48
CA GLY A 257 0.78 -14.70 -10.22
C GLY A 257 0.55 -14.90 -8.73
N TYR A 258 -0.58 -15.50 -8.39
CA TYR A 258 -0.89 -15.86 -7.01
C TYR A 258 -0.48 -17.30 -6.73
N ARG A 259 0.24 -17.50 -5.61
CA ARG A 259 0.67 -18.80 -5.15
C ARG A 259 -0.51 -19.73 -4.93
N LEU A 260 -0.44 -20.94 -5.53
CA LEU A 260 -1.43 -22.01 -5.43
C LEU A 260 -2.85 -21.60 -5.88
N ASP A 261 -2.98 -20.48 -6.61
CA ASP A 261 -4.24 -20.00 -7.16
C ASP A 261 -4.07 -19.60 -8.63
N PRO A 262 -3.95 -20.60 -9.54
CA PRO A 262 -3.78 -20.35 -10.97
C PRO A 262 -5.01 -19.68 -11.59
N ALA A 263 -6.21 -19.95 -11.08
CA ALA A 263 -7.45 -19.36 -11.58
C ALA A 263 -7.45 -17.84 -11.36
N ALA A 264 -7.17 -17.38 -10.12
CA ALA A 264 -7.06 -15.97 -9.84
C ALA A 264 -5.88 -15.32 -10.58
N SER A 265 -4.79 -16.07 -10.82
CA SER A 265 -3.65 -15.58 -11.60
C SER A 265 -4.03 -15.29 -13.06
N VAL A 266 -4.81 -16.18 -13.68
CA VAL A 266 -5.32 -15.98 -15.06
C VAL A 266 -6.31 -14.81 -15.11
N GLU A 267 -7.18 -14.69 -14.10
CA GLU A 267 -8.22 -13.64 -14.04
C GLU A 267 -7.64 -12.22 -14.04
N VAL A 268 -6.52 -12.01 -13.37
CA VAL A 268 -5.95 -10.66 -13.21
C VAL A 268 -5.03 -10.23 -14.35
N PHE A 269 -4.66 -11.12 -15.26
CA PHE A 269 -3.85 -10.76 -16.42
C PHE A 269 -4.66 -10.75 -17.72
N GLU A 270 -4.57 -9.65 -18.46
CA GLU A 270 -5.05 -9.55 -19.83
C GLU A 270 -3.99 -9.98 -20.85
N PRO A 271 -4.39 -10.33 -22.09
CA PRO A 271 -3.45 -10.59 -23.17
C PRO A 271 -2.42 -9.48 -23.34
N GLY A 272 -1.17 -9.86 -23.58
CA GLY A 272 -0.05 -8.91 -23.70
C GLY A 272 0.58 -8.53 -22.34
N GLY A 273 0.27 -9.24 -21.25
CA GLY A 273 0.90 -9.07 -19.94
C GLY A 273 0.44 -7.85 -19.16
N TRP A 274 -0.79 -7.38 -19.40
CA TRP A 274 -1.40 -6.30 -18.66
C TRP A 274 -2.06 -6.82 -17.38
N LEU A 275 -1.62 -6.31 -16.23
CA LEU A 275 -2.23 -6.59 -14.94
C LEU A 275 -3.46 -5.70 -14.74
N ARG A 276 -4.59 -6.30 -14.44
CA ARG A 276 -5.81 -5.62 -13.99
C ARG A 276 -5.65 -5.24 -12.53
N THR A 277 -5.71 -3.94 -12.25
CA THR A 277 -5.47 -3.45 -10.88
C THR A 277 -6.71 -3.49 -10.00
N GLY A 278 -7.90 -3.55 -10.60
CA GLY A 278 -9.16 -3.34 -9.91
C GLY A 278 -9.35 -1.89 -9.44
N ASP A 279 -8.44 -0.98 -9.82
CA ASP A 279 -8.55 0.44 -9.55
C ASP A 279 -9.00 1.18 -10.81
N GLY A 280 -9.88 2.14 -10.64
CA GLY A 280 -10.27 3.05 -11.70
C GLY A 280 -9.41 4.32 -11.70
N GLY A 281 -9.21 4.86 -12.88
CA GLY A 281 -8.43 6.06 -13.06
C GLY A 281 -8.42 6.56 -14.49
N GLU A 282 -7.66 7.60 -14.72
CA GLU A 282 -7.48 8.26 -16.00
C GLU A 282 -5.99 8.36 -16.31
N VAL A 283 -5.67 8.34 -17.58
CA VAL A 283 -4.32 8.59 -18.10
C VAL A 283 -4.45 9.69 -19.13
N ASP A 284 -3.86 10.84 -18.82
CA ASP A 284 -3.88 12.01 -19.70
C ASP A 284 -2.95 11.83 -20.91
N ASP A 285 -3.10 12.67 -21.93
CA ASP A 285 -2.29 12.62 -23.16
C ASP A 285 -0.79 12.78 -22.89
N ASP A 286 -0.42 13.45 -21.80
CA ASP A 286 0.98 13.61 -21.39
C ASP A 286 1.50 12.42 -20.55
N GLY A 287 0.67 11.38 -20.37
CA GLY A 287 0.98 10.19 -19.60
C GLY A 287 0.80 10.35 -18.07
N THR A 288 0.19 11.44 -17.60
CA THR A 288 -0.14 11.60 -16.17
C THR A 288 -1.25 10.64 -15.78
N VAL A 289 -1.03 9.86 -14.72
CA VAL A 289 -1.98 8.90 -14.18
C VAL A 289 -2.69 9.49 -12.97
N ARG A 290 -4.02 9.51 -13.01
CA ARG A 290 -4.88 9.88 -11.88
C ARG A 290 -5.68 8.68 -11.41
N VAL A 291 -5.48 8.28 -10.17
CA VAL A 291 -6.21 7.17 -9.54
C VAL A 291 -7.47 7.71 -8.88
N LEU A 292 -8.62 7.21 -9.29
CA LEU A 292 -9.94 7.63 -8.78
C LEU A 292 -10.46 6.74 -7.64
N GLY A 293 -9.97 5.50 -7.54
CA GLY A 293 -10.33 4.58 -6.46
C GLY A 293 -10.61 3.16 -6.92
N ARG A 294 -11.11 2.31 -6.02
CA ARG A 294 -11.44 0.91 -6.31
C ARG A 294 -12.71 0.80 -7.16
N LEU A 295 -12.67 0.01 -8.23
CA LEU A 295 -13.83 -0.27 -9.09
C LEU A 295 -14.98 -0.93 -8.31
N ALA A 296 -14.66 -1.87 -7.42
CA ALA A 296 -15.64 -2.54 -6.57
C ALA A 296 -16.38 -1.58 -5.61
N GLY A 297 -15.85 -0.37 -5.42
CA GLY A 297 -16.45 0.66 -4.58
C GLY A 297 -17.20 1.76 -5.35
N VAL A 298 -17.22 1.71 -6.67
CA VAL A 298 -17.92 2.70 -7.50
C VAL A 298 -19.42 2.63 -7.23
N ILE A 299 -20.02 3.79 -7.00
CA ILE A 299 -21.47 3.94 -6.80
C ILE A 299 -22.10 4.21 -8.16
N VAL A 300 -23.06 3.39 -8.55
CA VAL A 300 -23.83 3.62 -9.78
C VAL A 300 -25.17 4.22 -9.41
N SER A 301 -25.32 5.53 -9.62
CA SER A 301 -26.53 6.28 -9.25
C SER A 301 -27.11 6.95 -10.49
N GLY A 302 -28.32 6.57 -10.87
CA GLY A 302 -28.99 7.12 -12.04
C GLY A 302 -28.24 6.88 -13.37
N GLY A 303 -27.47 5.79 -13.46
CA GLY A 303 -26.63 5.49 -14.61
C GLY A 303 -25.25 6.12 -14.61
N GLU A 304 -24.98 7.05 -13.69
CA GLU A 304 -23.71 7.73 -13.55
C GLU A 304 -22.78 6.98 -12.58
N LYS A 305 -21.49 6.91 -12.91
CA LYS A 305 -20.46 6.34 -12.03
C LYS A 305 -19.91 7.42 -11.11
N ILE A 306 -20.03 7.19 -9.81
CA ILE A 306 -19.57 8.12 -8.77
C ILE A 306 -18.47 7.43 -7.98
N TRP A 307 -17.31 8.06 -7.97
CA TRP A 307 -16.15 7.60 -7.20
C TRP A 307 -16.26 8.07 -5.76
N PRO A 308 -16.36 7.17 -4.76
CA PRO A 308 -16.44 7.59 -3.36
C PRO A 308 -15.30 8.52 -2.94
N ALA A 309 -14.08 8.27 -3.41
CA ALA A 309 -12.92 9.08 -3.06
C ALA A 309 -13.04 10.55 -3.54
N GLU A 310 -13.67 10.81 -4.68
CA GLU A 310 -13.93 12.16 -5.16
C GLU A 310 -14.91 12.91 -4.25
N VAL A 311 -15.97 12.23 -3.83
CA VAL A 311 -16.96 12.80 -2.92
C VAL A 311 -16.37 12.95 -1.51
N GLU A 312 -15.58 11.97 -1.05
CA GLU A 312 -14.87 12.04 0.23
C GLU A 312 -13.89 13.23 0.27
N ALA A 313 -13.16 13.47 -0.83
CA ALA A 313 -12.25 14.60 -0.93
C ALA A 313 -12.99 15.95 -0.83
N ALA A 314 -14.10 16.10 -1.54
CA ALA A 314 -14.92 17.30 -1.49
C ALA A 314 -15.52 17.54 -0.09
N LEU A 315 -16.01 16.49 0.57
CA LEU A 315 -16.60 16.59 1.90
C LEU A 315 -15.54 16.79 3.01
N SER A 316 -14.36 16.26 2.86
CA SER A 316 -13.26 16.38 3.84
C SER A 316 -12.78 17.81 4.01
N SER A 317 -12.93 18.66 2.99
CA SER A 317 -12.57 20.09 3.06
C SER A 317 -13.58 20.95 3.84
N HIS A 318 -14.75 20.40 4.20
CA HIS A 318 -15.73 21.11 5.01
C HIS A 318 -15.22 21.34 6.44
N PRO A 319 -15.31 22.56 7.01
CA PRO A 319 -14.70 22.91 8.31
C PRO A 319 -15.20 22.06 9.49
N ASP A 320 -16.41 21.51 9.43
CA ASP A 320 -17.01 20.72 10.51
C ASP A 320 -16.81 19.20 10.34
N VAL A 321 -16.10 18.74 9.30
CA VAL A 321 -15.80 17.32 9.04
C VAL A 321 -14.43 16.97 9.58
N ALA A 322 -14.36 15.97 10.47
CA ALA A 322 -13.10 15.40 10.96
C ALA A 322 -12.69 14.17 10.14
N ALA A 323 -13.67 13.37 9.70
CA ALA A 323 -13.45 12.23 8.81
C ALA A 323 -14.76 11.90 8.08
N VAL A 324 -14.63 11.34 6.88
CA VAL A 324 -15.78 10.93 6.07
C VAL A 324 -15.51 9.61 5.38
N LEU A 325 -16.55 8.81 5.21
CA LEU A 325 -16.60 7.61 4.40
C LEU A 325 -17.85 7.68 3.52
N VAL A 326 -17.65 7.54 2.21
CA VAL A 326 -18.74 7.53 1.24
C VAL A 326 -18.96 6.11 0.71
N SER A 327 -20.22 5.71 0.62
CA SER A 327 -20.62 4.41 0.08
C SER A 327 -21.94 4.50 -0.66
N GLY A 328 -22.18 3.53 -1.54
CA GLY A 328 -23.50 3.32 -2.14
C GLY A 328 -24.44 2.57 -1.19
N SER A 329 -25.71 2.94 -1.18
CA SER A 329 -26.80 2.17 -0.58
C SER A 329 -27.85 1.90 -1.65
N SER A 330 -28.44 0.72 -1.64
CA SER A 330 -29.51 0.36 -2.61
C SER A 330 -30.61 1.41 -2.58
N ASP A 331 -31.08 1.80 -3.76
CA ASP A 331 -32.12 2.81 -3.95
C ASP A 331 -33.03 2.37 -5.11
N ARG A 332 -34.36 2.47 -4.91
CA ARG A 332 -35.35 1.98 -5.88
C ARG A 332 -35.39 2.84 -7.15
N GLU A 333 -35.14 4.13 -7.03
CA GLU A 333 -35.20 5.10 -8.14
C GLU A 333 -33.85 5.21 -8.86
N TRP A 334 -32.75 5.24 -8.09
CA TRP A 334 -31.41 5.55 -8.59
C TRP A 334 -30.53 4.32 -8.77
N GLY A 335 -30.99 3.11 -8.41
CA GLY A 335 -30.18 1.89 -8.30
C GLY A 335 -29.34 1.93 -7.03
N GLN A 336 -28.50 2.94 -6.89
CA GLN A 336 -27.79 3.26 -5.64
C GLN A 336 -27.91 4.75 -5.34
N ARG A 337 -27.98 5.09 -4.04
CA ARG A 337 -27.80 6.47 -3.57
C ARG A 337 -26.49 6.62 -2.85
N VAL A 338 -25.91 7.83 -2.95
CA VAL A 338 -24.67 8.21 -2.28
C VAL A 338 -24.96 8.48 -0.81
N VAL A 339 -24.29 7.76 0.08
CA VAL A 339 -24.41 7.92 1.55
C VAL A 339 -23.06 8.38 2.10
N ALA A 340 -23.08 9.49 2.86
CA ALA A 340 -21.91 10.00 3.57
C ALA A 340 -22.01 9.64 5.06
N ARG A 341 -21.02 8.89 5.59
CA ARG A 341 -20.82 8.68 7.02
C ARG A 341 -19.77 9.65 7.51
N VAL A 342 -20.15 10.56 8.40
CA VAL A 342 -19.30 11.69 8.82
C VAL A 342 -19.01 11.63 10.31
N VAL A 343 -17.73 11.76 10.66
CA VAL A 343 -17.29 12.07 12.02
C VAL A 343 -17.19 13.60 12.12
N PRO A 344 -18.00 14.27 12.94
CA PRO A 344 -17.94 15.72 13.05
C PRO A 344 -16.71 16.18 13.86
N ARG A 345 -16.14 17.34 13.53
CA ARG A 345 -15.07 17.96 14.36
C ARG A 345 -15.61 18.40 15.73
N ARG A 346 -16.85 18.82 15.74
CA ARG A 346 -17.58 19.26 16.97
C ARG A 346 -18.82 18.39 17.14
N PRO A 347 -18.79 17.38 18.00
CA PRO A 347 -19.93 16.47 18.18
C PRO A 347 -21.23 17.17 18.56
N ALA A 348 -21.16 18.30 19.28
CA ALA A 348 -22.33 19.07 19.71
C ALA A 348 -23.02 19.84 18.56
N THR A 349 -22.32 20.10 17.47
CA THR A 349 -22.82 20.86 16.30
C THR A 349 -22.37 20.15 15.01
N PRO A 350 -22.93 18.95 14.69
CA PRO A 350 -22.57 18.23 13.49
C PRO A 350 -23.03 18.99 12.24
N PRO A 351 -22.34 18.83 11.10
CA PRO A 351 -22.79 19.41 9.84
C PRO A 351 -24.13 18.81 9.41
N THR A 352 -24.91 19.57 8.66
CA THR A 352 -26.16 19.11 8.04
C THR A 352 -25.89 18.54 6.66
N LEU A 353 -26.82 17.72 6.15
CA LEU A 353 -26.73 17.22 4.77
C LEU A 353 -26.70 18.40 3.77
N GLU A 354 -27.49 19.44 4.01
CA GLU A 354 -27.57 20.62 3.16
C GLU A 354 -26.23 21.35 3.12
N SER A 355 -25.64 21.66 4.28
CA SER A 355 -24.32 22.35 4.34
C SER A 355 -23.21 21.56 3.64
N LEU A 356 -23.20 20.23 3.80
CA LEU A 356 -22.24 19.37 3.12
C LEU A 356 -22.45 19.36 1.60
N ARG A 357 -23.69 19.34 1.14
CA ARG A 357 -24.02 19.38 -0.29
C ARG A 357 -23.65 20.70 -0.92
N ASP A 358 -23.96 21.83 -0.26
CA ASP A 358 -23.63 23.16 -0.78
C ASP A 358 -22.12 23.34 -0.89
N HIS A 359 -21.38 22.94 0.14
CA HIS A 359 -19.92 22.98 0.12
C HIS A 359 -19.33 22.10 -0.99
N ALA A 360 -19.77 20.84 -1.11
CA ALA A 360 -19.26 19.93 -2.11
C ALA A 360 -19.65 20.33 -3.55
N ALA A 361 -20.80 21.01 -3.73
CA ALA A 361 -21.25 21.49 -5.05
C ALA A 361 -20.34 22.56 -5.66
N GLU A 362 -19.44 23.17 -4.87
CA GLU A 362 -18.43 24.10 -5.36
C GLU A 362 -17.34 23.40 -6.18
N THR A 363 -17.11 22.10 -5.92
CA THR A 363 -15.97 21.36 -6.48
C THR A 363 -16.36 20.13 -7.29
N ILE A 364 -17.53 19.52 -7.03
CA ILE A 364 -18.00 18.34 -7.75
C ILE A 364 -19.41 18.51 -8.31
N ALA A 365 -19.73 17.76 -9.36
CA ALA A 365 -21.02 17.83 -10.05
C ALA A 365 -22.18 17.41 -9.12
N ARG A 366 -23.34 18.06 -9.25
CA ARG A 366 -24.50 17.88 -8.37
C ARG A 366 -25.03 16.45 -8.28
N HIS A 367 -24.92 15.65 -9.33
CA HIS A 367 -25.35 14.25 -9.33
C HIS A 367 -24.49 13.36 -8.41
N LYS A 368 -23.27 13.79 -8.08
CA LYS A 368 -22.34 13.09 -7.17
C LYS A 368 -22.58 13.39 -5.70
N LEU A 369 -23.36 14.42 -5.38
CA LEU A 369 -23.58 14.86 -4.01
C LEU A 369 -24.31 13.78 -3.18
N PRO A 370 -23.98 13.66 -1.87
CA PRO A 370 -24.65 12.69 -1.01
C PRO A 370 -26.15 12.98 -0.90
N ARG A 371 -26.96 11.92 -0.87
CA ARG A 371 -28.40 11.96 -0.66
C ARG A 371 -28.79 11.60 0.76
N GLU A 372 -27.86 11.03 1.51
CA GLU A 372 -28.05 10.63 2.90
C GLU A 372 -26.79 10.95 3.71
N LEU A 373 -27.00 11.42 4.95
CA LEU A 373 -25.95 11.72 5.92
C LEU A 373 -26.16 10.85 7.16
N ILE A 374 -25.11 10.17 7.61
CA ILE A 374 -25.07 9.42 8.86
C ILE A 374 -23.94 9.99 9.71
N ILE A 375 -24.28 10.56 10.86
CA ILE A 375 -23.28 11.02 11.83
C ILE A 375 -22.82 9.82 12.65
N VAL A 376 -21.50 9.64 12.74
CA VAL A 376 -20.85 8.54 13.47
C VAL A 376 -19.78 9.10 14.42
N GLU A 377 -19.54 8.43 15.52
CA GLU A 377 -18.48 8.81 16.46
C GLU A 377 -17.08 8.50 15.94
N ARG A 378 -16.95 7.41 15.16
CA ARG A 378 -15.69 6.97 14.58
C ARG A 378 -15.91 6.13 13.32
N LEU A 379 -14.89 6.05 12.49
CA LEU A 379 -14.81 5.14 11.35
C LEU A 379 -13.81 4.02 11.65
N ASP A 380 -14.19 2.77 11.34
CA ASP A 380 -13.32 1.61 11.53
C ASP A 380 -12.10 1.70 10.61
N ARG A 381 -10.93 1.31 11.16
CA ARG A 381 -9.65 1.37 10.45
C ARG A 381 -8.93 0.04 10.50
N THR A 382 -8.15 -0.24 9.46
CA THR A 382 -7.22 -1.36 9.42
C THR A 382 -6.01 -1.11 10.33
N SER A 383 -5.17 -2.13 10.57
CA SER A 383 -3.91 -2.01 11.31
C SER A 383 -2.93 -0.97 10.74
N LEU A 384 -3.05 -0.66 9.44
CA LEU A 384 -2.31 0.40 8.75
C LEU A 384 -3.00 1.77 8.78
N GLY A 385 -4.15 1.88 9.49
CA GLY A 385 -4.90 3.14 9.63
C GLY A 385 -5.82 3.47 8.46
N LYS A 386 -5.97 2.60 7.47
CA LYS A 386 -6.89 2.75 6.34
C LYS A 386 -8.33 2.52 6.80
N ILE A 387 -9.26 3.41 6.41
CA ILE A 387 -10.69 3.24 6.72
C ILE A 387 -11.20 1.94 6.07
N ARG A 388 -11.89 1.11 6.84
CA ARG A 388 -12.60 -0.08 6.33
C ARG A 388 -13.88 0.36 5.65
N ARG A 389 -14.09 -0.07 4.42
CA ARG A 389 -15.32 0.14 3.63
C ARG A 389 -16.28 -1.00 3.82
#